data_3ba7dd5fb2d7101f8dc5f1fa021b7521
#
_entry.id   3ba7dd5fb2d7101f8dc5f1fa021b7521
#
_cell.length_a   1.000
_cell.length_b   1.000
_cell.length_c   1.000
_cell.angle_alpha   90.00
_cell.angle_beta   90.00
_cell.angle_gamma   90.00
#
_symmetry.space_group_name_H-M   'P 1'
#
loop_
_entity.id
_entity.type
_entity.pdbx_description
1 polymer ?
#
loop_
_entity_poly.entity_id
_entity_poly.type
_entity_poly.pdbx_seq_one_letter_code
_entity_poly.pdbx_strand_id
1 'polypeptide(L)'
;MSKKGLVDRLNGGPVICAEGFLFEIEKRGYLSSGQFVPMVSLEHPEALENLHRDFQHAGSDIVEAFTYNGHREKMRVIGKEDLLEPLNRAALKIAKKVADTPNDGEALNLMAGNISNSNIWKDGDKDSQTEVTNMFAEMIDWAVDEGADMLIGETFYYAEEAYRALELIKKANLPAVVTIAPMGENIMRDGVSIVDTCKELEQRGADVVGLNCFRGPATMMPYLKEIRKAVKCHVAALPINYRTTDEHPTFFNLPDNNGCSCHAPHGRTFPTALDPLQCNRYEIREFAEEAYKIGANYLGVCCGANPMLIREVAEAVGLSVPASKYKEDMSRHFMYGDNERIAKHMKDYGNKA
;
A
#
# COMPACT_ATOMS: atom_id res chain seq x y z
N MET A 1 14.13 -24.50 -4.52
CA MET A 1 15.02 -23.32 -4.43
C MET A 1 14.76 -22.64 -3.10
N SER A 2 15.76 -22.09 -2.42
CA SER A 2 15.55 -21.35 -1.19
C SER A 2 14.81 -20.01 -1.50
N LYS A 3 13.89 -19.61 -0.66
CA LYS A 3 13.17 -18.34 -0.74
C LYS A 3 14.17 -17.18 -0.56
N LYS A 4 14.30 -16.30 -1.57
CA LYS A 4 15.15 -15.11 -1.43
C LYS A 4 14.49 -14.10 -0.49
N GLY A 5 15.27 -13.54 0.44
CA GLY A 5 14.81 -12.48 1.35
C GLY A 5 14.57 -11.13 0.65
N LEU A 6 14.00 -10.17 1.39
CA LEU A 6 13.67 -8.84 0.86
C LEU A 6 14.89 -8.13 0.24
N VAL A 7 15.99 -8.03 0.99
CA VAL A 7 17.18 -7.30 0.56
C VAL A 7 17.81 -7.95 -0.68
N ASP A 8 17.84 -9.30 -0.76
CA ASP A 8 18.35 -10.01 -1.93
C ASP A 8 17.50 -9.75 -3.18
N ARG A 9 16.18 -9.63 -3.02
CA ARG A 9 15.27 -9.28 -4.12
C ARG A 9 15.51 -7.87 -4.59
N LEU A 10 15.55 -6.90 -3.68
CA LEU A 10 15.76 -5.48 -3.97
C LEU A 10 17.12 -5.20 -4.61
N ASN A 11 18.16 -5.95 -4.23
CA ASN A 11 19.47 -5.90 -4.89
C ASN A 11 19.45 -6.50 -6.31
N GLY A 12 18.48 -7.34 -6.61
CA GLY A 12 18.30 -7.97 -7.93
C GLY A 12 17.36 -7.24 -8.87
N GLY A 13 16.54 -6.32 -8.38
CA GLY A 13 15.55 -5.58 -9.17
C GLY A 13 14.45 -4.93 -8.35
N PRO A 14 13.37 -4.48 -8.99
CA PRO A 14 12.23 -3.92 -8.27
C PRO A 14 11.46 -5.01 -7.52
N VAL A 15 10.89 -4.62 -6.39
CA VAL A 15 9.97 -5.44 -5.58
C VAL A 15 8.61 -4.75 -5.55
N ILE A 16 7.56 -5.50 -5.84
CA ILE A 16 6.19 -4.98 -5.89
C ILE A 16 5.45 -5.37 -4.61
N CYS A 17 4.79 -4.39 -3.99
CA CYS A 17 3.92 -4.57 -2.84
C CYS A 17 2.56 -3.92 -3.07
N ALA A 18 1.49 -4.68 -2.90
CA ALA A 18 0.13 -4.18 -2.90
C ALA A 18 -0.31 -3.89 -1.47
N GLU A 19 -0.73 -2.64 -1.17
CA GLU A 19 -1.18 -2.21 0.16
C GLU A 19 -2.69 -1.87 0.21
N GLY A 20 -3.40 -1.81 -0.85
CA GLY A 20 -4.73 -1.18 -0.96
C GLY A 20 -5.93 -1.93 -0.36
N PHE A 21 -5.77 -2.73 0.68
CA PHE A 21 -6.80 -3.62 1.22
C PHE A 21 -8.06 -2.91 1.71
N LEU A 22 -7.93 -1.80 2.46
CA LEU A 22 -9.06 -1.11 3.11
C LEU A 22 -10.18 -0.76 2.13
N PHE A 23 -9.86 0.00 1.09
CA PHE A 23 -10.87 0.45 0.13
C PHE A 23 -11.33 -0.67 -0.80
N GLU A 24 -10.46 -1.61 -1.15
CA GLU A 24 -10.86 -2.73 -2.01
C GLU A 24 -11.80 -3.69 -1.27
N ILE A 25 -11.56 -4.00 -0.01
CA ILE A 25 -12.44 -4.82 0.84
C ILE A 25 -13.74 -4.09 1.16
N GLU A 26 -13.69 -2.76 1.38
CA GLU A 26 -14.87 -1.93 1.54
C GLU A 26 -15.76 -1.95 0.30
N LYS A 27 -15.20 -1.74 -0.89
CA LYS A 27 -15.91 -1.79 -2.17
C LYS A 27 -16.52 -3.15 -2.48
N ARG A 28 -15.92 -4.22 -1.98
CA ARG A 28 -16.47 -5.59 -2.05
C ARG A 28 -17.58 -5.85 -1.02
N GLY A 29 -17.82 -4.91 -0.08
CA GLY A 29 -18.88 -5.02 0.94
C GLY A 29 -18.51 -5.82 2.18
N TYR A 30 -17.22 -6.01 2.46
CA TYR A 30 -16.72 -6.78 3.60
C TYR A 30 -16.04 -5.93 4.69
N LEU A 31 -16.09 -4.62 4.57
CA LEU A 31 -15.52 -3.69 5.54
C LEU A 31 -16.34 -2.40 5.57
N SER A 32 -16.57 -1.85 6.76
CA SER A 32 -17.33 -0.61 6.93
C SER A 32 -16.41 0.61 6.89
N SER A 33 -16.75 1.57 6.00
CA SER A 33 -16.14 2.90 5.99
C SER A 33 -16.29 3.61 7.33
N GLY A 34 -15.27 4.33 7.73
CA GLY A 34 -15.23 5.08 8.99
C GLY A 34 -14.56 4.33 10.13
N GLN A 35 -14.96 3.12 10.43
CA GLN A 35 -14.28 2.27 11.42
C GLN A 35 -12.94 1.76 10.89
N PHE A 36 -12.96 1.24 9.65
CA PHE A 36 -11.79 0.71 8.96
C PHE A 36 -11.00 -0.33 9.78
N VAL A 37 -11.71 -1.16 10.55
CA VAL A 37 -11.12 -2.26 11.32
C VAL A 37 -11.17 -3.54 10.48
N PRO A 38 -10.08 -4.31 10.35
CA PRO A 38 -9.97 -5.45 9.44
C PRO A 38 -10.69 -6.73 9.93
N MET A 39 -11.95 -6.59 10.37
CA MET A 39 -12.78 -7.71 10.86
C MET A 39 -12.98 -8.80 9.80
N VAL A 40 -12.80 -8.48 8.53
CA VAL A 40 -12.89 -9.41 7.41
C VAL A 40 -12.01 -10.65 7.60
N SER A 41 -10.86 -10.53 8.26
CA SER A 41 -9.98 -11.66 8.53
C SER A 41 -10.61 -12.74 9.42
N LEU A 42 -11.59 -12.37 10.24
CA LEU A 42 -12.37 -13.30 11.08
C LEU A 42 -13.74 -13.64 10.46
N GLU A 43 -14.41 -12.63 9.90
CA GLU A 43 -15.80 -12.75 9.45
C GLU A 43 -15.90 -13.36 8.03
N HIS A 44 -14.93 -13.03 7.14
CA HIS A 44 -14.89 -13.44 5.74
C HIS A 44 -13.45 -13.73 5.27
N PRO A 45 -12.75 -14.69 5.87
CA PRO A 45 -11.34 -14.99 5.56
C PRO A 45 -11.11 -15.33 4.08
N GLU A 46 -12.11 -15.94 3.41
CA GLU A 46 -12.06 -16.27 1.99
C GLU A 46 -12.02 -15.02 1.10
N ALA A 47 -12.68 -13.93 1.49
CA ALA A 47 -12.66 -12.68 0.73
C ALA A 47 -11.28 -12.02 0.79
N LEU A 48 -10.63 -12.06 1.96
CA LEU A 48 -9.27 -11.57 2.13
C LEU A 48 -8.24 -12.46 1.42
N GLU A 49 -8.35 -13.78 1.53
CA GLU A 49 -7.48 -14.72 0.82
C GLU A 49 -7.55 -14.51 -0.70
N ASN A 50 -8.75 -14.36 -1.25
CA ASN A 50 -8.95 -14.11 -2.68
C ASN A 50 -8.29 -12.80 -3.11
N LEU A 51 -8.40 -11.74 -2.34
CA LEU A 51 -7.73 -10.46 -2.67
C LEU A 51 -6.21 -10.58 -2.67
N HIS A 52 -5.64 -11.29 -1.69
CA HIS A 52 -4.19 -11.57 -1.69
C HIS A 52 -3.77 -12.33 -2.95
N ARG A 53 -4.54 -13.34 -3.39
CA ARG A 53 -4.28 -14.10 -4.62
C ARG A 53 -4.41 -13.25 -5.88
N ASP A 54 -5.38 -12.35 -5.91
CA ASP A 54 -5.56 -11.40 -7.01
C ASP A 54 -4.33 -10.48 -7.14
N PHE A 55 -3.82 -9.96 -6.02
CA PHE A 55 -2.60 -9.15 -6.00
C PHE A 55 -1.35 -9.96 -6.37
N GLN A 56 -1.23 -11.19 -5.89
CA GLN A 56 -0.15 -12.11 -6.26
C GLN A 56 -0.17 -12.36 -7.78
N HIS A 57 -1.34 -12.65 -8.36
CA HIS A 57 -1.53 -12.85 -9.79
C HIS A 57 -1.17 -11.59 -10.60
N ALA A 58 -1.41 -10.42 -10.05
CA ALA A 58 -1.06 -9.12 -10.63
C ALA A 58 0.42 -8.77 -10.50
N GLY A 59 1.21 -9.53 -9.74
CA GLY A 59 2.65 -9.37 -9.62
C GLY A 59 3.16 -8.79 -8.31
N SER A 60 2.35 -8.80 -7.25
CA SER A 60 2.86 -8.46 -5.92
C SER A 60 3.85 -9.52 -5.44
N ASP A 61 5.08 -9.13 -5.12
CA ASP A 61 6.12 -9.98 -4.51
C ASP A 61 5.88 -10.21 -3.03
N ILE A 62 5.20 -9.27 -2.41
CA ILE A 62 4.90 -9.24 -0.98
C ILE A 62 3.42 -9.55 -0.77
N VAL A 63 3.14 -10.44 0.16
CA VAL A 63 1.81 -10.67 0.71
C VAL A 63 1.79 -10.06 2.10
N GLU A 64 1.28 -8.86 2.18
CA GLU A 64 1.19 -8.09 3.40
C GLU A 64 -0.04 -8.52 4.21
N ALA A 65 0.16 -8.94 5.46
CA ALA A 65 -0.96 -9.29 6.32
C ALA A 65 -1.85 -8.05 6.57
N PHE A 66 -3.14 -8.20 6.35
CA PHE A 66 -4.09 -7.10 6.54
C PHE A 66 -4.36 -6.87 8.03
N THR A 67 -3.34 -6.35 8.73
CA THR A 67 -3.41 -5.94 10.15
C THR A 67 -3.40 -4.42 10.32
N TYR A 68 -3.42 -3.65 9.23
CA TYR A 68 -3.59 -2.20 9.27
C TYR A 68 -4.84 -1.84 10.07
N ASN A 69 -4.72 -0.94 11.05
CA ASN A 69 -5.77 -0.65 12.02
C ASN A 69 -6.21 -1.84 12.92
N GLY A 70 -5.54 -2.98 12.87
CA GLY A 70 -5.78 -4.12 13.76
C GLY A 70 -5.07 -3.97 15.09
N HIS A 71 -5.13 -2.79 15.72
CA HIS A 71 -4.45 -2.46 16.97
C HIS A 71 -5.44 -2.10 18.10
N ARG A 72 -4.95 -2.09 19.36
CA ARG A 72 -5.78 -1.93 20.56
C ARG A 72 -6.71 -0.74 20.49
N GLU A 73 -6.23 0.43 20.09
CA GLU A 73 -7.05 1.65 20.03
C GLU A 73 -8.24 1.50 19.08
N LYS A 74 -8.03 0.93 17.90
CA LYS A 74 -9.12 0.70 16.94
C LYS A 74 -10.12 -0.34 17.45
N MET A 75 -9.65 -1.41 18.08
CA MET A 75 -10.51 -2.43 18.67
C MET A 75 -11.31 -1.84 19.84
N ARG A 76 -10.70 -0.98 20.66
CA ARG A 76 -11.37 -0.24 21.74
C ARG A 76 -12.50 0.64 21.19
N VAL A 77 -12.28 1.36 20.10
CA VAL A 77 -13.29 2.24 19.47
C VAL A 77 -14.53 1.47 19.06
N ILE A 78 -14.38 0.21 18.65
CA ILE A 78 -15.51 -0.65 18.25
C ILE A 78 -15.98 -1.61 19.37
N GLY A 79 -15.35 -1.57 20.54
CA GLY A 79 -15.71 -2.42 21.70
C GLY A 79 -15.47 -3.91 21.49
N LYS A 80 -14.38 -4.28 20.78
CA LYS A 80 -14.03 -5.67 20.45
C LYS A 80 -12.57 -6.00 20.79
N GLU A 81 -12.07 -5.50 21.91
CA GLU A 81 -10.68 -5.68 22.33
C GLU A 81 -10.30 -7.15 22.55
N ASP A 82 -11.25 -7.98 22.91
CA ASP A 82 -11.10 -9.43 23.07
C ASP A 82 -10.79 -10.17 21.76
N LEU A 83 -11.10 -9.56 20.63
CA LEU A 83 -10.82 -10.10 19.30
C LEU A 83 -9.48 -9.61 18.70
N LEU A 84 -8.70 -8.79 19.41
CA LEU A 84 -7.47 -8.19 18.89
C LEU A 84 -6.46 -9.24 18.40
N GLU A 85 -6.03 -10.14 19.27
CA GLU A 85 -5.09 -11.21 18.90
C GLU A 85 -5.68 -12.20 17.89
N PRO A 86 -6.91 -12.72 18.06
CA PRO A 86 -7.54 -13.58 17.06
C PRO A 86 -7.58 -12.96 15.66
N LEU A 87 -7.90 -11.67 15.55
CA LEU A 87 -7.96 -10.93 14.28
C LEU A 87 -6.59 -10.85 13.61
N ASN A 88 -5.56 -10.43 14.36
CA ASN A 88 -4.20 -10.32 13.84
C ASN A 88 -3.66 -11.68 13.40
N ARG A 89 -3.79 -12.71 14.23
CA ARG A 89 -3.32 -14.06 13.88
C ARG A 89 -4.06 -14.64 12.68
N ALA A 90 -5.35 -14.38 12.52
CA ALA A 90 -6.10 -14.80 11.34
C ALA A 90 -5.57 -14.14 10.07
N ALA A 91 -5.37 -12.81 10.08
CA ALA A 91 -4.80 -12.08 8.95
C ALA A 91 -3.39 -12.58 8.57
N LEU A 92 -2.52 -12.78 9.56
CA LEU A 92 -1.17 -13.30 9.37
C LEU A 92 -1.17 -14.72 8.76
N LYS A 93 -2.01 -15.62 9.26
CA LYS A 93 -2.15 -16.99 8.72
C LYS A 93 -2.67 -17.00 7.29
N ILE A 94 -3.63 -16.14 6.95
CA ILE A 94 -4.12 -16.01 5.58
C ILE A 94 -3.00 -15.53 4.65
N ALA A 95 -2.27 -14.47 5.04
CA ALA A 95 -1.15 -13.97 4.26
C ALA A 95 -0.05 -15.03 4.09
N LYS A 96 0.31 -15.75 5.15
CA LYS A 96 1.29 -16.85 5.12
C LYS A 96 0.88 -17.96 4.16
N LYS A 97 -0.38 -18.38 4.23
CA LYS A 97 -0.94 -19.40 3.33
C LYS A 97 -0.79 -18.99 1.87
N VAL A 98 -1.09 -17.74 1.52
CA VAL A 98 -0.97 -17.25 0.13
C VAL A 98 0.50 -17.13 -0.27
N ALA A 99 1.35 -16.55 0.59
CA ALA A 99 2.78 -16.38 0.29
C ALA A 99 3.51 -17.70 0.05
N ASP A 100 3.10 -18.76 0.74
CA ASP A 100 3.69 -20.11 0.61
C ASP A 100 3.03 -20.93 -0.52
N THR A 101 2.04 -20.38 -1.22
CA THR A 101 1.35 -21.03 -2.34
C THR A 101 1.46 -20.15 -3.59
N PRO A 102 2.60 -20.13 -4.28
CA PRO A 102 2.80 -19.30 -5.47
C PRO A 102 1.92 -19.76 -6.63
N ASN A 103 1.74 -18.90 -7.63
CA ASN A 103 1.21 -19.30 -8.91
C ASN A 103 2.17 -20.31 -9.59
N ASP A 104 1.64 -21.13 -10.51
CA ASP A 104 2.41 -22.17 -11.21
C ASP A 104 3.67 -21.59 -11.87
N GLY A 105 4.83 -22.11 -11.48
CA GLY A 105 6.12 -21.73 -12.04
C GLY A 105 6.75 -20.47 -11.46
N GLU A 106 6.14 -19.82 -10.49
CA GLU A 106 6.66 -18.61 -9.86
C GLU A 106 7.46 -18.90 -8.58
N ALA A 107 8.22 -17.89 -8.15
CA ALA A 107 8.89 -17.92 -6.86
C ALA A 107 7.90 -17.68 -5.71
N LEU A 108 8.21 -18.23 -4.53
CA LEU A 108 7.46 -17.94 -3.30
C LEU A 108 7.48 -16.45 -3.01
N ASN A 109 6.32 -15.89 -2.63
CA ASN A 109 6.21 -14.54 -2.15
C ASN A 109 6.78 -14.40 -0.73
N LEU A 110 7.12 -13.17 -0.32
CA LEU A 110 7.42 -12.86 1.07
C LEU A 110 6.13 -12.54 1.82
N MET A 111 5.98 -13.09 3.01
CA MET A 111 4.92 -12.71 3.93
C MET A 111 5.40 -11.57 4.80
N ALA A 112 4.70 -10.45 4.79
CA ALA A 112 5.00 -9.31 5.65
C ALA A 112 3.99 -9.21 6.79
N GLY A 113 4.48 -9.08 8.04
CA GLY A 113 3.68 -8.54 9.12
C GLY A 113 3.57 -7.02 8.97
N ASN A 114 2.44 -6.44 9.39
CA ASN A 114 2.19 -5.01 9.27
C ASN A 114 1.88 -4.38 10.62
N ILE A 115 2.50 -3.23 10.88
CA ILE A 115 2.13 -2.28 11.93
C ILE A 115 1.96 -0.90 11.29
N SER A 116 1.06 -0.08 11.82
CA SER A 116 0.76 1.23 11.26
C SER A 116 0.67 2.30 12.34
N ASN A 117 0.51 3.55 11.94
CA ASN A 117 0.30 4.64 12.89
C ASN A 117 -0.77 4.27 13.94
N SER A 118 -0.50 4.60 15.20
CA SER A 118 -1.34 4.19 16.34
C SER A 118 -2.60 5.03 16.52
N ASN A 119 -2.64 6.21 15.95
CA ASN A 119 -3.63 7.27 16.15
C ASN A 119 -3.64 7.89 17.57
N ILE A 120 -2.85 7.40 18.50
CA ILE A 120 -2.76 7.90 19.88
C ILE A 120 -1.39 8.41 20.28
N TRP A 121 -0.40 8.35 19.38
CA TRP A 121 0.93 8.91 19.64
C TRP A 121 0.82 10.42 19.95
N LYS A 122 1.48 10.82 21.03
CA LYS A 122 1.64 12.22 21.40
C LYS A 122 3.10 12.50 21.68
N ASP A 123 3.62 13.51 21.01
CA ASP A 123 4.97 13.97 21.26
C ASP A 123 5.12 14.49 22.69
N GLY A 124 6.22 14.10 23.36
CA GLY A 124 6.49 14.45 24.74
C GLY A 124 5.64 13.77 25.83
N ASP A 125 4.63 12.96 25.46
CA ASP A 125 3.76 12.24 26.39
C ASP A 125 4.26 10.79 26.59
N LYS A 126 4.92 10.53 27.70
CA LYS A 126 5.51 9.21 28.00
C LYS A 126 4.49 8.09 28.12
N ASP A 127 3.30 8.37 28.61
CA ASP A 127 2.25 7.35 28.81
C ASP A 127 1.74 6.91 27.44
N SER A 128 1.42 7.85 26.55
CA SER A 128 1.05 7.59 25.16
C SER A 128 2.14 6.80 24.43
N GLN A 129 3.40 7.22 24.55
CA GLN A 129 4.53 6.55 23.90
C GLN A 129 4.77 5.14 24.42
N THR A 130 4.54 4.90 25.72
CA THR A 130 4.63 3.57 26.31
C THR A 130 3.50 2.66 25.81
N GLU A 131 2.28 3.19 25.76
CA GLU A 131 1.13 2.46 25.24
C GLU A 131 1.35 2.04 23.77
N VAL A 132 1.77 2.96 22.91
CA VAL A 132 2.08 2.67 21.49
C VAL A 132 3.22 1.66 21.36
N THR A 133 4.26 1.78 22.18
CA THR A 133 5.37 0.81 22.19
C THR A 133 4.87 -0.61 22.48
N ASN A 134 3.98 -0.77 23.47
CA ASN A 134 3.41 -2.06 23.81
C ASN A 134 2.50 -2.59 22.70
N MET A 135 1.69 -1.73 22.08
CA MET A 135 0.85 -2.10 20.93
C MET A 135 1.69 -2.62 19.75
N PHE A 136 2.76 -1.95 19.42
CA PHE A 136 3.63 -2.39 18.32
C PHE A 136 4.36 -3.69 18.68
N ALA A 137 4.83 -3.83 19.92
CA ALA A 137 5.54 -5.02 20.35
C ALA A 137 4.66 -6.26 20.23
N GLU A 138 3.42 -6.23 20.75
CA GLU A 138 2.52 -7.38 20.66
C GLU A 138 2.17 -7.77 19.21
N MET A 139 1.94 -6.79 18.32
CA MET A 139 1.65 -7.07 16.90
C MET A 139 2.87 -7.67 16.18
N ILE A 140 4.08 -7.20 16.51
CA ILE A 140 5.33 -7.75 15.99
C ILE A 140 5.55 -9.17 16.49
N ASP A 141 5.33 -9.43 17.77
CA ASP A 141 5.45 -10.78 18.35
C ASP A 141 4.53 -11.77 17.66
N TRP A 142 3.26 -11.42 17.42
CA TRP A 142 2.35 -12.27 16.65
C TRP A 142 2.81 -12.49 15.21
N ALA A 143 3.35 -11.47 14.54
CA ALA A 143 3.87 -11.62 13.19
C ALA A 143 5.08 -12.56 13.13
N VAL A 144 5.98 -12.48 14.11
CA VAL A 144 7.13 -13.39 14.27
C VAL A 144 6.66 -14.82 14.53
N ASP A 145 5.72 -15.01 15.45
CA ASP A 145 5.15 -16.32 15.78
C ASP A 145 4.51 -17.00 14.56
N GLU A 146 3.81 -16.24 13.72
CA GLU A 146 3.18 -16.76 12.49
C GLU A 146 4.15 -16.83 11.29
N GLY A 147 5.43 -16.55 11.51
CA GLY A 147 6.51 -16.77 10.55
C GLY A 147 6.62 -15.72 9.46
N ALA A 148 6.51 -14.45 9.81
CA ALA A 148 6.77 -13.34 8.91
C ALA A 148 8.21 -13.35 8.38
N ASP A 149 8.38 -13.09 7.08
CA ASP A 149 9.68 -12.97 6.43
C ASP A 149 10.28 -11.57 6.59
N MET A 150 9.45 -10.58 6.85
CA MET A 150 9.78 -9.17 7.00
C MET A 150 8.66 -8.42 7.74
N LEU A 151 8.93 -7.19 8.14
CA LEU A 151 7.93 -6.32 8.76
C LEU A 151 7.82 -4.98 8.01
N ILE A 152 6.59 -4.53 7.85
CA ILE A 152 6.24 -3.22 7.32
C ILE A 152 5.71 -2.37 8.47
N GLY A 153 6.33 -1.21 8.69
CA GLY A 153 5.79 -0.13 9.49
C GLY A 153 5.36 0.99 8.55
N GLU A 154 4.07 1.27 8.47
CA GLU A 154 3.56 2.15 7.44
C GLU A 154 2.71 3.32 7.93
N THR A 155 2.60 4.32 7.07
CA THR A 155 1.66 5.44 7.21
C THR A 155 1.89 6.25 8.49
N PHE A 156 3.12 6.35 8.95
CA PHE A 156 3.47 7.19 10.10
C PHE A 156 3.47 8.67 9.70
N TYR A 157 2.87 9.49 10.56
CA TYR A 157 2.86 10.94 10.40
C TYR A 157 3.55 11.68 11.57
N TYR A 158 4.13 10.95 12.51
CA TYR A 158 5.12 11.41 13.49
C TYR A 158 6.44 10.68 13.25
N ALA A 159 7.56 11.40 13.19
CA ALA A 159 8.88 10.81 12.99
C ALA A 159 9.27 9.91 14.15
N GLU A 160 9.06 10.36 15.40
CA GLU A 160 9.38 9.59 16.60
C GLU A 160 8.57 8.30 16.73
N GLU A 161 7.30 8.28 16.26
CA GLU A 161 6.50 7.05 16.20
C GLU A 161 7.11 6.05 15.21
N ALA A 162 7.53 6.53 14.02
CA ALA A 162 8.20 5.70 13.02
C ALA A 162 9.54 5.15 13.54
N TYR A 163 10.31 5.96 14.26
CA TYR A 163 11.57 5.51 14.87
C TYR A 163 11.32 4.44 15.94
N ARG A 164 10.27 4.59 16.74
CA ARG A 164 9.88 3.59 17.73
C ARG A 164 9.47 2.27 17.08
N ALA A 165 8.68 2.34 16.02
CA ALA A 165 8.29 1.16 15.24
C ALA A 165 9.52 0.43 14.69
N LEU A 166 10.44 1.15 14.06
CA LEU A 166 11.69 0.58 13.54
C LEU A 166 12.53 -0.08 14.62
N GLU A 167 12.70 0.57 15.78
CA GLU A 167 13.44 0.00 16.90
C GLU A 167 12.92 -1.39 17.30
N LEU A 168 11.60 -1.55 17.35
CA LEU A 168 10.96 -2.82 17.70
C LEU A 168 11.10 -3.85 16.57
N ILE A 169 10.96 -3.46 15.32
CA ILE A 169 11.18 -4.35 14.16
C ILE A 169 12.62 -4.88 14.16
N LYS A 170 13.60 -4.02 14.41
CA LYS A 170 15.01 -4.45 14.46
C LYS A 170 15.31 -5.39 15.63
N LYS A 171 14.61 -5.27 16.77
CA LYS A 171 14.69 -6.25 17.87
C LYS A 171 14.19 -7.63 17.47
N ALA A 172 13.24 -7.72 16.55
CA ALA A 172 12.76 -8.99 16.01
C ALA A 172 13.73 -9.63 14.99
N ASN A 173 14.83 -8.95 14.61
CA ASN A 173 15.81 -9.39 13.62
C ASN A 173 15.22 -9.70 12.24
N LEU A 174 14.16 -9.01 11.85
CA LEU A 174 13.56 -9.09 10.52
C LEU A 174 13.94 -7.87 9.66
N PRO A 175 13.94 -8.03 8.31
CA PRO A 175 14.02 -6.89 7.41
C PRO A 175 12.90 -5.89 7.67
N ALA A 176 13.25 -4.60 7.62
CA ALA A 176 12.38 -3.49 7.98
C ALA A 176 12.08 -2.59 6.78
N VAL A 177 10.81 -2.50 6.39
CA VAL A 177 10.28 -1.44 5.52
C VAL A 177 9.58 -0.43 6.41
N VAL A 178 10.00 0.85 6.37
CA VAL A 178 9.34 1.89 7.15
C VAL A 178 8.96 3.05 6.24
N THR A 179 7.66 3.31 6.13
CA THR A 179 7.11 4.38 5.28
C THR A 179 6.37 5.43 6.10
N ILE A 180 6.48 6.66 5.66
CA ILE A 180 5.86 7.81 6.28
C ILE A 180 4.84 8.45 5.34
N ALA A 181 3.83 9.09 5.92
CA ALA A 181 2.72 9.68 5.21
C ALA A 181 2.48 11.13 5.67
N PRO A 182 3.27 12.09 5.17
CA PRO A 182 3.12 13.50 5.53
C PRO A 182 1.80 14.07 5.00
N MET A 183 1.07 14.80 5.84
CA MET A 183 -0.27 15.25 5.50
C MET A 183 -0.28 16.42 4.49
N GLY A 184 0.19 17.58 4.83
CA GLY A 184 0.08 18.77 3.97
C GLY A 184 1.43 19.30 3.51
N GLU A 185 2.34 19.52 4.45
CA GLU A 185 3.64 20.11 4.25
C GLU A 185 4.74 19.06 4.11
N ASN A 186 5.97 19.49 3.91
CA ASN A 186 7.14 18.59 3.84
C ASN A 186 7.72 18.25 5.22
N ILE A 187 6.90 18.34 6.25
CA ILE A 187 7.25 18.06 7.64
C ILE A 187 6.29 17.04 8.25
N MET A 188 6.79 16.27 9.20
CA MET A 188 6.02 15.39 10.05
C MET A 188 5.30 16.20 11.14
N ARG A 189 4.34 15.62 11.84
CA ARG A 189 3.56 16.35 12.86
C ARG A 189 4.37 16.82 14.07
N ASP A 190 5.51 16.19 14.33
CA ASP A 190 6.52 16.57 15.33
C ASP A 190 7.59 17.53 14.79
N GLY A 191 7.36 18.12 13.60
CA GLY A 191 8.20 19.17 13.02
C GLY A 191 9.47 18.71 12.32
N VAL A 192 9.73 17.40 12.24
CA VAL A 192 10.89 16.85 11.53
C VAL A 192 10.60 16.86 10.02
N SER A 193 11.59 17.21 9.18
CA SER A 193 11.39 17.15 7.73
C SER A 193 11.24 15.70 7.25
N ILE A 194 10.49 15.50 6.15
CA ILE A 194 10.33 14.19 5.49
C ILE A 194 11.69 13.57 5.18
N VAL A 195 12.60 14.37 4.63
CA VAL A 195 13.94 13.91 4.24
C VAL A 195 14.78 13.51 5.44
N ASP A 196 14.77 14.33 6.51
CA ASP A 196 15.52 14.00 7.72
C ASP A 196 14.93 12.81 8.46
N THR A 197 13.60 12.63 8.42
CA THR A 197 12.97 11.42 8.94
C THR A 197 13.47 10.17 8.22
N CYS A 198 13.51 10.17 6.89
CA CYS A 198 14.02 9.03 6.12
C CYS A 198 15.51 8.78 6.34
N LYS A 199 16.33 9.83 6.46
CA LYS A 199 17.76 9.70 6.81
C LYS A 199 17.98 9.06 8.18
N GLU A 200 17.22 9.50 9.17
CA GLU A 200 17.30 8.95 10.52
C GLU A 200 16.83 7.48 10.56
N LEU A 201 15.75 7.14 9.83
CA LEU A 201 15.32 5.74 9.69
C LEU A 201 16.42 4.88 9.05
N GLU A 202 17.09 5.36 8.00
CA GLU A 202 18.25 4.66 7.42
C GLU A 202 19.38 4.48 8.43
N GLN A 203 19.75 5.53 9.16
CA GLN A 203 20.81 5.47 10.17
C GLN A 203 20.51 4.48 11.29
N ARG A 204 19.24 4.32 11.65
CA ARG A 204 18.74 3.33 12.63
C ARG A 204 18.60 1.93 12.05
N GLY A 205 18.92 1.74 10.76
CA GLY A 205 19.00 0.43 10.12
C GLY A 205 17.74 -0.07 9.43
N ALA A 206 16.87 0.83 8.96
CA ALA A 206 15.80 0.45 8.05
C ALA A 206 16.40 -0.05 6.72
N ASP A 207 15.87 -1.14 6.19
CA ASP A 207 16.30 -1.69 4.90
C ASP A 207 15.66 -0.93 3.73
N VAL A 208 14.43 -0.44 3.95
CA VAL A 208 13.67 0.39 2.99
C VAL A 208 13.03 1.54 3.74
N VAL A 209 13.16 2.75 3.20
CA VAL A 209 12.48 3.95 3.69
C VAL A 209 11.75 4.64 2.55
N GLY A 210 10.69 5.40 2.83
CA GLY A 210 10.00 6.12 1.77
C GLY A 210 8.61 6.58 2.14
N LEU A 211 7.78 6.72 1.14
CA LEU A 211 6.43 7.26 1.29
C LEU A 211 5.37 6.25 0.90
N ASN A 212 4.32 6.18 1.69
CA ASN A 212 3.07 5.52 1.31
C ASN A 212 1.86 6.38 1.67
N CYS A 213 0.74 6.10 1.04
CA CYS A 213 -0.56 6.67 1.34
C CYS A 213 -0.63 8.22 1.29
N PHE A 214 -1.76 8.79 1.66
CA PHE A 214 -2.17 10.21 1.73
C PHE A 214 -2.02 10.99 0.43
N ARG A 215 -0.89 10.86 -0.29
CA ARG A 215 -0.57 11.61 -1.51
C ARG A 215 -0.70 10.75 -2.75
N GLY A 216 -1.27 11.33 -3.79
CA GLY A 216 -1.28 10.71 -5.11
C GLY A 216 0.05 10.87 -5.86
N PRO A 217 0.16 10.29 -7.06
CA PRO A 217 1.38 10.29 -7.86
C PRO A 217 2.04 11.66 -8.00
N ALA A 218 1.29 12.66 -8.41
CA ALA A 218 1.80 13.99 -8.70
C ALA A 218 2.43 14.67 -7.48
N THR A 219 1.77 14.58 -6.32
CA THR A 219 2.22 15.28 -5.10
C THR A 219 3.17 14.46 -4.24
N MET A 220 3.37 13.17 -4.53
CA MET A 220 4.37 12.32 -3.89
C MET A 220 5.74 12.40 -4.57
N MET A 221 5.78 12.45 -5.90
CA MET A 221 7.00 12.38 -6.71
C MET A 221 8.08 13.42 -6.33
N PRO A 222 7.78 14.69 -6.06
CA PRO A 222 8.79 15.67 -5.67
C PRO A 222 9.57 15.24 -4.42
N TYR A 223 8.89 14.72 -3.39
CA TYR A 223 9.51 14.27 -2.15
C TYR A 223 10.34 12.98 -2.34
N LEU A 224 9.89 12.05 -3.19
CA LEU A 224 10.67 10.85 -3.51
C LEU A 224 12.02 11.20 -4.13
N LYS A 225 12.07 12.23 -5.01
CA LYS A 225 13.31 12.74 -5.59
C LYS A 225 14.28 13.29 -4.54
N GLU A 226 13.77 13.97 -3.53
CA GLU A 226 14.58 14.50 -2.44
C GLU A 226 15.06 13.38 -1.50
N ILE A 227 14.17 12.47 -1.12
CA ILE A 227 14.53 11.30 -0.30
C ILE A 227 15.62 10.50 -0.99
N ARG A 228 15.47 10.16 -2.29
CA ARG A 228 16.45 9.34 -3.01
C ARG A 228 17.85 9.97 -3.04
N LYS A 229 17.93 11.30 -3.10
CA LYS A 229 19.23 12.01 -3.03
C LYS A 229 19.87 11.94 -1.64
N ALA A 230 19.08 11.81 -0.61
CA ALA A 230 19.49 11.93 0.78
C ALA A 230 19.87 10.59 1.45
N VAL A 231 19.30 9.46 0.98
CA VAL A 231 19.50 8.13 1.55
C VAL A 231 20.22 7.19 0.57
N LYS A 232 20.84 6.12 1.08
CA LYS A 232 21.52 5.09 0.29
C LYS A 232 20.73 3.77 0.26
N CYS A 233 19.95 3.49 1.31
CA CYS A 233 19.11 2.31 1.38
C CYS A 233 18.04 2.30 0.26
N HIS A 234 17.27 1.24 0.19
CA HIS A 234 16.18 1.13 -0.77
C HIS A 234 15.06 2.14 -0.49
N VAL A 235 14.39 2.61 -1.55
CA VAL A 235 13.33 3.62 -1.43
C VAL A 235 11.99 3.03 -1.86
N ALA A 236 10.99 3.24 -0.99
CA ALA A 236 9.60 2.86 -1.20
C ALA A 236 8.79 4.02 -1.81
N ALA A 237 7.93 3.69 -2.77
CA ALA A 237 7.00 4.61 -3.41
C ALA A 237 5.64 3.95 -3.63
N LEU A 238 4.66 4.26 -2.74
CA LEU A 238 3.33 3.66 -2.74
C LEU A 238 2.25 4.77 -2.61
N PRO A 239 1.95 5.50 -3.71
CA PRO A 239 0.94 6.55 -3.68
C PRO A 239 -0.46 5.97 -3.47
N ILE A 240 -1.39 6.85 -3.09
CA ILE A 240 -2.81 6.55 -3.26
C ILE A 240 -3.21 6.64 -4.74
N ASN A 241 -4.27 5.94 -5.11
CA ASN A 241 -4.79 5.95 -6.47
C ASN A 241 -5.71 7.15 -6.77
N TYR A 242 -5.37 8.35 -6.30
CA TYR A 242 -6.22 9.52 -6.53
C TYR A 242 -5.41 10.72 -7.01
N ARG A 243 -6.03 11.54 -7.88
CA ARG A 243 -5.42 12.76 -8.41
C ARG A 243 -5.39 13.83 -7.34
N THR A 244 -4.21 14.07 -6.80
CA THR A 244 -3.92 15.15 -5.85
C THR A 244 -3.21 16.30 -6.56
N THR A 245 -3.32 17.50 -6.01
CA THR A 245 -2.71 18.73 -6.54
C THR A 245 -1.96 19.46 -5.43
N ASP A 246 -1.15 20.44 -5.76
CA ASP A 246 -0.45 21.27 -4.75
C ASP A 246 -1.42 21.98 -3.81
N GLU A 247 -2.62 22.36 -4.31
CA GLU A 247 -3.68 22.96 -3.50
C GLU A 247 -4.37 21.92 -2.59
N HIS A 248 -4.52 20.69 -3.08
CA HIS A 248 -5.13 19.56 -2.38
C HIS A 248 -4.15 18.37 -2.40
N PRO A 249 -3.08 18.41 -1.58
CA PRO A 249 -1.98 17.47 -1.70
C PRO A 249 -2.29 16.05 -1.19
N THR A 250 -3.42 15.87 -0.48
CA THR A 250 -3.85 14.59 0.06
C THR A 250 -5.31 14.29 -0.29
N PHE A 251 -5.71 13.03 -0.22
CA PHE A 251 -7.08 12.61 -0.55
C PHE A 251 -8.14 13.03 0.49
N PHE A 252 -7.75 13.51 1.65
CA PHE A 252 -8.70 13.92 2.69
C PHE A 252 -9.54 15.15 2.34
N ASN A 253 -9.01 16.01 1.47
CA ASN A 253 -9.62 17.30 1.11
C ASN A 253 -9.79 17.47 -0.40
N LEU A 254 -9.80 16.37 -1.17
CA LEU A 254 -10.03 16.46 -2.61
C LEU A 254 -11.44 17.01 -2.88
N PRO A 255 -11.57 18.06 -3.69
CA PRO A 255 -12.86 18.63 -4.04
C PRO A 255 -13.58 17.73 -5.04
N ASP A 256 -14.90 17.69 -4.96
CA ASP A 256 -15.73 17.21 -6.06
C ASP A 256 -15.85 18.30 -7.13
N ASN A 257 -15.03 18.20 -8.17
CA ASN A 257 -15.00 19.18 -9.26
C ASN A 257 -16.29 19.24 -10.08
N ASN A 258 -17.18 18.27 -9.92
CA ASN A 258 -18.49 18.25 -10.59
C ASN A 258 -19.61 18.85 -9.72
N GLY A 259 -19.28 19.39 -8.56
CA GLY A 259 -20.25 20.03 -7.68
C GLY A 259 -21.23 19.08 -6.99
N CYS A 260 -20.91 17.77 -6.96
CA CYS A 260 -21.80 16.76 -6.39
C CYS A 260 -21.39 16.25 -5.00
N SER A 261 -20.54 16.99 -4.29
CA SER A 261 -20.22 16.74 -2.87
C SER A 261 -21.48 16.78 -1.97
N CYS A 262 -22.61 17.23 -2.51
CA CYS A 262 -23.89 17.22 -1.84
C CYS A 262 -24.38 15.82 -1.44
N HIS A 263 -23.86 14.77 -2.05
CA HIS A 263 -24.21 13.37 -1.74
C HIS A 263 -23.20 12.67 -0.83
N ALA A 264 -22.00 13.23 -0.67
CA ALA A 264 -21.01 12.69 0.24
C ALA A 264 -21.39 12.99 1.69
N PRO A 265 -21.27 12.05 2.62
CA PRO A 265 -21.48 12.30 4.05
C PRO A 265 -20.64 13.48 4.49
N HIS A 266 -21.28 14.45 5.15
CA HIS A 266 -20.63 15.67 5.67
C HIS A 266 -20.00 16.58 4.60
N GLY A 267 -20.41 16.48 3.32
CA GLY A 267 -19.91 17.35 2.25
C GLY A 267 -18.44 17.13 1.87
N ARG A 268 -17.89 15.95 2.15
CA ARG A 268 -16.51 15.59 1.81
C ARG A 268 -16.49 14.35 0.90
N THR A 269 -15.57 14.31 -0.05
CA THR A 269 -15.37 13.17 -0.93
C THR A 269 -14.75 11.98 -0.19
N PHE A 270 -13.85 12.24 0.75
CA PHE A 270 -13.23 11.22 1.59
C PHE A 270 -14.18 10.73 2.69
N PRO A 271 -14.31 9.41 2.90
CA PRO A 271 -13.67 8.33 2.14
C PRO A 271 -14.56 7.72 1.05
N THR A 272 -15.85 8.05 0.97
CA THR A 272 -16.89 7.28 0.27
C THR A 272 -17.28 7.81 -1.12
N ALA A 273 -16.69 8.89 -1.58
CA ALA A 273 -17.00 9.52 -2.87
C ALA A 273 -15.73 9.87 -3.67
N LEU A 274 -14.69 9.04 -3.56
CA LEU A 274 -13.39 9.26 -4.20
C LEU A 274 -13.31 8.67 -5.62
N ASP A 275 -14.26 7.83 -6.05
CA ASP A 275 -14.17 7.10 -7.32
C ASP A 275 -13.97 7.99 -8.55
N PRO A 276 -14.64 9.15 -8.70
CA PRO A 276 -14.42 10.05 -9.84
C PRO A 276 -13.03 10.68 -9.89
N LEU A 277 -12.30 10.63 -8.78
CA LEU A 277 -10.98 11.26 -8.61
C LEU A 277 -9.83 10.27 -8.80
N GLN A 278 -10.12 9.00 -9.13
CA GLN A 278 -9.11 7.97 -9.32
C GLN A 278 -8.22 8.27 -10.52
N CYS A 279 -6.92 8.00 -10.36
CA CYS A 279 -6.00 7.90 -11.48
C CYS A 279 -6.39 6.72 -12.39
N ASN A 280 -6.22 6.89 -13.68
CA ASN A 280 -6.30 5.78 -14.61
C ASN A 280 -5.01 4.96 -14.60
N ARG A 281 -5.02 3.79 -15.29
CA ARG A 281 -3.88 2.89 -15.33
C ARG A 281 -2.60 3.53 -15.91
N TYR A 282 -2.73 4.44 -16.86
CA TYR A 282 -1.58 5.08 -17.51
C TYR A 282 -0.90 6.09 -16.59
N GLU A 283 -1.66 6.82 -15.78
CA GLU A 283 -1.09 7.73 -14.77
C GLU A 283 -0.30 6.97 -13.71
N ILE A 284 -0.77 5.78 -13.31
CA ILE A 284 -0.05 4.92 -12.35
C ILE A 284 1.20 4.31 -13.01
N ARG A 285 1.13 3.92 -14.29
CA ARG A 285 2.28 3.44 -15.07
C ARG A 285 3.37 4.50 -15.16
N GLU A 286 3.02 5.72 -15.59
CA GLU A 286 3.94 6.85 -15.68
C GLU A 286 4.62 7.15 -14.33
N PHE A 287 3.85 7.13 -13.24
CA PHE A 287 4.41 7.28 -11.90
C PHE A 287 5.43 6.19 -11.57
N ALA A 288 5.09 4.92 -11.82
CA ALA A 288 5.96 3.79 -11.52
C ALA A 288 7.26 3.84 -12.34
N GLU A 289 7.18 4.19 -13.63
CA GLU A 289 8.34 4.40 -14.51
C GLU A 289 9.25 5.50 -13.97
N GLU A 290 8.68 6.65 -13.58
CA GLU A 290 9.44 7.77 -13.04
C GLU A 290 10.05 7.44 -11.68
N ALA A 291 9.29 6.81 -10.78
CA ALA A 291 9.77 6.40 -9.46
C ALA A 291 10.93 5.39 -9.57
N TYR A 292 10.81 4.40 -10.45
CA TYR A 292 11.88 3.44 -10.69
C TYR A 292 13.11 4.10 -11.31
N LYS A 293 12.92 4.98 -12.26
CA LYS A 293 14.01 5.74 -12.93
C LYS A 293 14.83 6.59 -11.95
N ILE A 294 14.21 7.16 -10.93
CA ILE A 294 14.93 7.91 -9.90
C ILE A 294 15.60 7.00 -8.85
N GLY A 295 15.34 5.70 -8.87
CA GLY A 295 15.95 4.71 -8.00
C GLY A 295 15.08 4.29 -6.80
N ALA A 296 13.77 4.52 -6.83
CA ALA A 296 12.85 3.83 -5.95
C ALA A 296 12.60 2.43 -6.51
N ASN A 297 12.81 1.39 -5.71
CA ASN A 297 12.72 0.02 -6.16
C ASN A 297 11.81 -0.89 -5.29
N TYR A 298 11.19 -0.34 -4.26
CA TYR A 298 10.06 -0.94 -3.55
C TYR A 298 8.79 -0.17 -3.97
N LEU A 299 7.98 -0.76 -4.82
CA LEU A 299 6.94 -0.05 -5.55
C LEU A 299 5.57 -0.69 -5.35
N GLY A 300 4.55 0.12 -5.37
CA GLY A 300 3.18 -0.36 -5.27
C GLY A 300 2.17 0.77 -5.33
N VAL A 301 0.97 0.47 -4.88
CA VAL A 301 -0.11 1.45 -4.71
C VAL A 301 -0.78 1.17 -3.37
N CYS A 302 -0.97 2.21 -2.56
CA CYS A 302 -1.67 2.15 -1.29
C CYS A 302 -3.20 2.29 -1.49
N CYS A 303 -3.88 3.13 -0.73
CA CYS A 303 -5.34 3.28 -0.79
C CYS A 303 -5.87 3.52 -2.21
N GLY A 304 -6.90 2.73 -2.58
CA GLY A 304 -7.47 2.70 -3.91
C GLY A 304 -6.76 1.76 -4.89
N ALA A 305 -5.73 1.02 -4.46
CA ALA A 305 -5.14 -0.04 -5.28
C ALA A 305 -6.17 -1.11 -5.63
N ASN A 306 -6.00 -1.67 -6.82
CA ASN A 306 -6.69 -2.87 -7.27
C ASN A 306 -5.72 -3.72 -8.09
N PRO A 307 -6.03 -4.98 -8.41
CA PRO A 307 -5.12 -5.87 -9.13
C PRO A 307 -4.65 -5.33 -10.48
N MET A 308 -5.51 -4.60 -11.21
CA MET A 308 -5.12 -3.99 -12.48
C MET A 308 -3.98 -2.97 -12.28
N LEU A 309 -4.05 -2.11 -11.27
CA LEU A 309 -3.03 -1.10 -11.02
C LEU A 309 -1.70 -1.70 -10.56
N ILE A 310 -1.75 -2.79 -9.77
CA ILE A 310 -0.54 -3.52 -9.36
C ILE A 310 0.15 -4.13 -10.59
N ARG A 311 -0.61 -4.70 -11.55
CA ARG A 311 -0.06 -5.15 -12.82
C ARG A 311 0.60 -4.00 -13.59
N GLU A 312 -0.04 -2.83 -13.67
CA GLU A 312 0.53 -1.67 -14.35
C GLU A 312 1.87 -1.23 -13.74
N VAL A 313 1.97 -1.24 -12.39
CA VAL A 313 3.24 -0.96 -11.69
C VAL A 313 4.30 -2.00 -12.06
N ALA A 314 3.97 -3.28 -12.02
CA ALA A 314 4.91 -4.36 -12.35
C ALA A 314 5.40 -4.27 -13.81
N GLU A 315 4.48 -4.09 -14.76
CA GLU A 315 4.82 -3.97 -16.19
C GLU A 315 5.62 -2.70 -16.49
N ALA A 316 5.35 -1.58 -15.80
CA ALA A 316 6.08 -0.32 -15.95
C ALA A 316 7.58 -0.45 -15.65
N VAL A 317 7.94 -1.33 -14.73
CA VAL A 317 9.34 -1.58 -14.33
C VAL A 317 9.95 -2.80 -15.03
N GLY A 318 9.29 -3.30 -16.08
CA GLY A 318 9.82 -4.35 -16.96
C GLY A 318 9.56 -5.78 -16.47
N LEU A 319 8.70 -5.99 -15.48
CA LEU A 319 8.32 -7.32 -15.03
C LEU A 319 7.22 -7.90 -15.93
N SER A 320 7.28 -9.21 -16.17
CA SER A 320 6.21 -9.98 -16.79
C SER A 320 5.57 -10.85 -15.73
N VAL A 321 4.31 -10.60 -15.43
CA VAL A 321 3.55 -11.25 -14.35
C VAL A 321 2.44 -12.12 -14.93
N PRO A 322 1.83 -13.05 -14.18
CA PRO A 322 0.78 -13.93 -14.70
C PRO A 322 -0.38 -13.19 -15.38
N ALA A 323 -0.76 -12.03 -14.83
CA ALA A 323 -1.81 -11.21 -15.40
C ALA A 323 -1.41 -10.49 -16.70
N SER A 324 -0.11 -10.41 -17.06
CA SER A 324 0.37 -9.73 -18.28
C SER A 324 -0.16 -10.36 -19.57
N LYS A 325 -0.51 -11.65 -19.55
CA LYS A 325 -1.14 -12.31 -20.69
C LYS A 325 -2.53 -11.76 -21.06
N TYR A 326 -3.12 -11.01 -20.14
CA TYR A 326 -4.42 -10.35 -20.31
C TYR A 326 -4.30 -8.83 -20.53
N LYS A 327 -3.10 -8.39 -20.91
CA LYS A 327 -2.87 -7.01 -21.30
C LYS A 327 -3.80 -6.61 -22.43
N GLU A 328 -4.22 -5.35 -22.44
CA GLU A 328 -5.08 -4.82 -23.49
C GLU A 328 -4.45 -4.93 -24.89
N ASP A 329 -5.22 -5.47 -25.85
CA ASP A 329 -4.88 -5.53 -27.27
C ASP A 329 -5.98 -4.85 -28.06
N MET A 330 -5.88 -3.55 -28.20
CA MET A 330 -6.88 -2.73 -28.93
C MET A 330 -6.90 -3.02 -30.41
N SER A 331 -5.90 -3.69 -30.98
CA SER A 331 -5.93 -4.11 -32.40
C SER A 331 -7.09 -5.07 -32.69
N ARG A 332 -7.56 -5.79 -31.65
CA ARG A 332 -8.67 -6.74 -31.72
C ARG A 332 -10.01 -6.16 -31.27
N HIS A 333 -10.05 -4.88 -30.91
CA HIS A 333 -11.32 -4.27 -30.49
C HIS A 333 -12.33 -4.30 -31.64
N PHE A 334 -13.56 -4.75 -31.36
CA PHE A 334 -14.56 -5.04 -32.38
C PHE A 334 -15.00 -3.82 -33.22
N MET A 335 -14.84 -2.59 -32.71
CA MET A 335 -15.15 -1.34 -33.43
C MET A 335 -13.90 -0.58 -33.86
N TYR A 336 -12.92 -0.42 -32.97
CA TYR A 336 -11.77 0.48 -33.16
C TYR A 336 -10.49 -0.25 -33.54
N GLY A 337 -10.50 -1.59 -33.56
CA GLY A 337 -9.34 -2.35 -33.95
C GLY A 337 -9.03 -2.31 -35.45
N ASP A 338 -7.78 -2.61 -35.79
CA ASP A 338 -7.29 -2.69 -37.16
C ASP A 338 -7.18 -4.13 -37.72
N ASN A 339 -7.51 -5.13 -36.88
CA ASN A 339 -7.45 -6.54 -37.26
C ASN A 339 -8.35 -6.85 -38.46
N GLU A 340 -7.80 -7.53 -39.46
CA GLU A 340 -8.51 -7.88 -40.71
C GLU A 340 -9.75 -8.74 -40.50
N ARG A 341 -9.85 -9.48 -39.40
CA ARG A 341 -11.00 -10.34 -39.05
C ARG A 341 -12.20 -9.57 -38.50
N ILE A 342 -12.04 -8.26 -38.23
CA ILE A 342 -13.14 -7.43 -37.74
C ILE A 342 -14.08 -7.14 -38.90
N ALA A 343 -15.37 -7.39 -38.66
CA ALA A 343 -16.39 -7.18 -39.67
C ALA A 343 -16.45 -5.71 -40.16
N LYS A 344 -16.46 -5.52 -41.48
CA LYS A 344 -16.39 -4.19 -42.11
C LYS A 344 -17.45 -3.21 -41.55
N HIS A 345 -18.69 -3.67 -41.37
CA HIS A 345 -19.76 -2.82 -40.88
C HIS A 345 -19.52 -2.32 -39.42
N MET A 346 -18.78 -3.07 -38.60
CA MET A 346 -18.41 -2.63 -37.25
C MET A 346 -17.34 -1.56 -37.28
N LYS A 347 -16.35 -1.68 -38.19
CA LYS A 347 -15.35 -0.64 -38.41
C LYS A 347 -16.01 0.66 -38.91
N ASP A 348 -16.94 0.55 -39.88
CA ASP A 348 -17.68 1.70 -40.39
C ASP A 348 -18.53 2.37 -39.31
N TYR A 349 -19.09 1.60 -38.37
CA TYR A 349 -19.82 2.13 -37.24
C TYR A 349 -18.87 2.87 -36.23
N GLY A 350 -17.76 2.26 -35.90
CA GLY A 350 -16.75 2.88 -34.99
C GLY A 350 -16.20 4.19 -35.54
N ASN A 351 -16.09 4.37 -36.85
CA ASN A 351 -15.66 5.62 -37.48
C ASN A 351 -16.73 6.74 -37.42
N LYS A 352 -17.99 6.42 -37.09
CA LYS A 352 -19.10 7.37 -36.98
C LYS A 352 -19.48 7.71 -35.56
N ALA A 353 -18.98 6.95 -34.58
CA ALA A 353 -19.19 7.16 -33.16
C ALA A 353 -18.18 8.14 -32.58
#